data_1beb4df714e6f21b1f1931f6744cf262
#
_entry.id   1beb4df714e6f21b1f1931f6744cf262
#
_cell.length_a   1.000
_cell.length_b   1.000
_cell.length_c   1.000
_cell.angle_alpha   90.00
_cell.angle_beta   90.00
_cell.angle_gamma   90.00
#
_symmetry.space_group_name_H-M   'P 1'
#
loop_
_entity.id
_entity.type
_entity.pdbx_description
1 polymer ?
#
loop_
_entity_poly.entity_id
_entity_poly.type
_entity_poly.pdbx_seq_one_letter_code
_entity_poly.pdbx_strand_id
1 'polypeptide(L)'
;MKTMRRGTSILLCLALLVAAIPVILPVFTSATAADDQEEQLLGTLSQRFEASGPGVISSGSGDAGGKSYGAYQFSSRSDIPRAFFRWCQSSSDTYYRSIGNRLSAAYDADGGYGSNFDATWRALANEDSDGFLRVQRNYVRRSYYDPIVRSIESAVPGFDMDNYSIALRNVLWSRAAQHGTGGAYSVV
;
A
#
# COMPACT_ATOMS: atom_id res chain seq x y z
N MET A 1 10.45 -58.20 77.88
CA MET A 1 9.34 -57.28 77.61
C MET A 1 9.77 -56.23 76.62
N LYS A 2 9.33 -56.32 75.35
CA LYS A 2 9.63 -55.40 74.27
C LYS A 2 8.36 -55.11 73.52
N THR A 3 7.80 -53.94 73.68
CA THR A 3 6.62 -53.45 73.02
C THR A 3 6.91 -53.01 71.62
N MET A 4 6.28 -53.67 70.64
CA MET A 4 6.27 -53.26 69.22
C MET A 4 5.26 -52.12 69.01
N ARG A 5 5.77 -51.01 68.56
CA ARG A 5 4.93 -49.94 68.02
C ARG A 5 4.68 -50.18 66.54
N ARG A 6 3.42 -50.31 66.19
CA ARG A 6 2.94 -50.35 64.79
C ARG A 6 2.91 -48.90 64.25
N GLY A 7 3.68 -48.64 63.22
CA GLY A 7 3.60 -47.42 62.42
C GLY A 7 2.54 -47.56 61.31
N THR A 8 1.53 -46.76 61.36
CA THR A 8 0.53 -46.61 60.32
C THR A 8 1.05 -45.68 59.22
N SER A 9 1.33 -46.25 58.06
CA SER A 9 1.62 -45.44 56.84
C SER A 9 0.35 -44.87 56.29
N ILE A 10 0.23 -43.55 56.32
CA ILE A 10 -0.84 -42.85 55.63
C ILE A 10 -0.36 -42.57 54.20
N LEU A 11 -0.93 -43.29 53.24
CA LEU A 11 -0.73 -43.08 51.83
C LEU A 11 -1.53 -41.83 51.40
N LEU A 12 -0.88 -40.71 51.18
CA LEU A 12 -1.49 -39.49 50.68
C LEU A 12 -1.63 -39.58 49.16
N CYS A 13 -2.79 -39.96 48.65
CA CYS A 13 -3.13 -39.89 47.25
C CYS A 13 -3.31 -38.44 46.86
N LEU A 14 -2.27 -37.83 46.24
CA LEU A 14 -2.37 -36.50 45.62
C LEU A 14 -3.07 -36.66 44.25
N ALA A 15 -4.39 -36.43 44.22
CA ALA A 15 -5.11 -36.35 42.95
C ALA A 15 -4.73 -35.07 42.22
N LEU A 16 -3.92 -35.16 41.17
CA LEU A 16 -3.64 -34.08 40.25
C LEU A 16 -4.89 -33.82 39.41
N LEU A 17 -5.65 -32.81 39.78
CA LEU A 17 -6.75 -32.28 39.00
C LEU A 17 -6.12 -31.42 37.88
N VAL A 18 -5.88 -32.04 36.70
CA VAL A 18 -5.50 -31.29 35.48
C VAL A 18 -6.74 -30.60 34.99
N ALA A 19 -6.93 -29.35 35.39
CA ALA A 19 -7.92 -28.48 34.79
C ALA A 19 -7.49 -28.23 33.34
N ALA A 20 -8.15 -28.87 32.37
CA ALA A 20 -8.04 -28.55 30.95
C ALA A 20 -8.62 -27.14 30.74
N ILE A 21 -7.74 -26.14 30.72
CA ILE A 21 -8.10 -24.81 30.27
C ILE A 21 -8.26 -24.95 28.74
N PRO A 22 -9.45 -24.69 28.16
CA PRO A 22 -9.57 -24.63 26.71
C PRO A 22 -8.70 -23.47 26.25
N VAL A 23 -7.58 -23.79 25.57
CA VAL A 23 -6.81 -22.81 24.85
C VAL A 23 -7.69 -22.38 23.67
N ILE A 24 -8.45 -21.30 23.87
CA ILE A 24 -9.09 -20.61 22.78
C ILE A 24 -7.95 -19.96 21.99
N LEU A 25 -7.42 -20.70 21.03
CA LEU A 25 -6.58 -20.13 20.01
C LEU A 25 -7.48 -19.12 19.27
N PRO A 26 -7.10 -17.82 19.21
CA PRO A 26 -7.81 -16.91 18.33
C PRO A 26 -7.64 -17.49 16.92
N VAL A 27 -8.76 -17.90 16.31
CA VAL A 27 -8.83 -18.17 14.90
C VAL A 27 -8.63 -16.80 14.24
N PHE A 28 -7.38 -16.40 14.05
CA PHE A 28 -7.03 -15.31 13.17
C PHE A 28 -7.31 -15.82 11.77
N THR A 29 -8.41 -15.40 11.32
CA THR A 29 -9.15 -15.85 10.18
C THR A 29 -8.40 -15.54 8.89
N SER A 30 -8.55 -16.44 7.95
CA SER A 30 -8.25 -16.29 6.52
C SER A 30 -8.80 -15.00 5.88
N ALA A 31 -9.62 -14.23 6.57
CA ALA A 31 -10.13 -12.93 6.13
C ALA A 31 -9.01 -11.91 5.90
N THR A 32 -8.05 -11.79 6.81
CA THR A 32 -6.96 -10.81 6.66
C THR A 32 -6.07 -11.08 5.45
N ALA A 33 -5.79 -12.35 5.15
CA ALA A 33 -4.98 -12.71 3.99
C ALA A 33 -5.73 -12.52 2.66
N ALA A 34 -7.05 -12.68 2.65
CA ALA A 34 -7.87 -12.41 1.47
C ALA A 34 -8.00 -10.90 1.23
N ASP A 35 -8.21 -10.13 2.29
CA ASP A 35 -8.28 -8.67 2.23
C ASP A 35 -6.93 -8.08 1.78
N ASP A 36 -5.81 -8.60 2.27
CA ASP A 36 -4.47 -8.20 1.85
C ASP A 36 -4.22 -8.52 0.37
N GLN A 37 -4.71 -9.66 -0.13
CA GLN A 37 -4.59 -10.02 -1.55
C GLN A 37 -5.49 -9.15 -2.43
N GLU A 38 -6.70 -8.86 -2.00
CA GLU A 38 -7.62 -7.98 -2.72
C GLU A 38 -7.07 -6.55 -2.78
N GLU A 39 -6.51 -6.06 -1.70
CA GLU A 39 -5.84 -4.78 -1.65
C GLU A 39 -4.60 -4.71 -2.57
N GLN A 40 -3.85 -5.82 -2.70
CA GLN A 40 -2.74 -5.93 -3.65
C GLN A 40 -3.20 -5.90 -5.12
N LEU A 41 -4.43 -6.34 -5.40
CA LEU A 41 -5.01 -6.30 -6.74
C LEU A 41 -5.59 -4.93 -7.12
N LEU A 42 -5.83 -4.07 -6.13
CA LEU A 42 -6.36 -2.73 -6.37
C LEU A 42 -5.33 -1.87 -7.13
N GLY A 43 -5.72 -1.29 -8.25
CA GLY A 43 -4.87 -0.49 -9.11
C GLY A 43 -4.00 -1.28 -10.10
N THR A 44 -4.03 -2.62 -10.07
CA THR A 44 -3.24 -3.44 -11.02
C THR A 44 -3.78 -3.37 -12.44
N LEU A 45 -5.08 -3.09 -12.61
CA LEU A 45 -5.68 -2.94 -13.92
C LEU A 45 -5.09 -1.72 -14.64
N SER A 46 -5.03 -0.57 -13.99
CA SER A 46 -4.39 0.65 -14.53
C SER A 46 -2.94 0.40 -14.89
N GLN A 47 -2.20 -0.28 -14.01
CA GLN A 47 -0.80 -0.63 -14.25
C GLN A 47 -0.60 -1.46 -15.53
N ARG A 48 -1.50 -2.38 -15.84
CA ARG A 48 -1.41 -3.22 -17.06
C ARG A 48 -1.59 -2.44 -18.35
N PHE A 49 -2.37 -1.36 -18.31
CA PHE A 49 -2.67 -0.56 -19.50
C PHE A 49 -1.73 0.61 -19.69
N GLU A 50 -1.08 1.09 -18.63
CA GLU A 50 -0.31 2.34 -18.70
C GLU A 50 1.19 2.15 -18.74
N ALA A 51 1.74 1.03 -18.23
CA ALA A 51 3.17 0.98 -18.10
C ALA A 51 3.85 -0.38 -18.16
N SER A 52 5.06 -0.28 -18.57
CA SER A 52 6.06 -1.33 -18.60
C SER A 52 6.84 -1.50 -17.29
N GLY A 53 6.56 -0.74 -16.22
CA GLY A 53 7.20 -0.88 -14.90
C GLY A 53 7.47 0.44 -14.16
N PRO A 54 7.89 0.37 -12.88
CA PRO A 54 8.05 1.54 -12.03
C PRO A 54 9.19 2.47 -12.43
N GLY A 55 10.17 1.99 -13.18
CA GLY A 55 11.32 2.76 -13.67
C GLY A 55 11.15 3.39 -15.04
N VAL A 56 10.01 3.15 -15.71
CA VAL A 56 9.78 3.68 -17.06
C VAL A 56 9.67 5.20 -17.04
N ILE A 57 10.30 5.80 -18.03
CA ILE A 57 10.19 7.23 -18.30
C ILE A 57 9.87 7.38 -19.78
N SER A 58 8.69 7.91 -20.11
CA SER A 58 8.32 8.24 -21.48
C SER A 58 8.87 9.62 -21.83
N SER A 59 9.41 9.77 -23.03
CA SER A 59 10.08 10.99 -23.47
C SER A 59 9.15 12.10 -23.92
N GLY A 60 7.84 11.88 -23.95
CA GLY A 60 6.88 12.91 -24.36
C GLY A 60 7.08 13.46 -25.78
N SER A 61 7.80 12.76 -26.65
CA SER A 61 8.04 13.21 -28.03
C SER A 61 6.70 13.25 -28.78
N GLY A 62 6.24 14.45 -29.07
CA GLY A 62 4.94 14.70 -29.70
C GLY A 62 3.76 14.82 -28.72
N ASP A 63 3.94 14.59 -27.44
CA ASP A 63 2.91 14.76 -26.41
C ASP A 63 3.09 16.11 -25.70
N ALA A 64 2.03 16.91 -25.65
CA ALA A 64 2.00 18.18 -24.92
C ALA A 64 2.22 18.03 -23.40
N GLY A 65 2.28 16.78 -22.88
CA GLY A 65 2.36 16.41 -21.47
C GLY A 65 3.75 16.45 -20.84
N GLY A 66 4.83 16.60 -21.61
CA GLY A 66 6.20 16.47 -21.10
C GLY A 66 6.58 15.02 -20.84
N LYS A 67 7.56 14.76 -19.94
CA LYS A 67 7.92 13.41 -19.53
C LYS A 67 6.86 12.83 -18.59
N SER A 68 6.64 11.51 -18.68
CA SER A 68 5.83 10.76 -17.72
C SER A 68 6.69 9.70 -17.04
N TYR A 69 6.47 9.51 -15.73
CA TYR A 69 7.32 8.71 -14.87
C TYR A 69 6.57 7.54 -14.23
N GLY A 70 7.18 6.37 -14.27
CA GLY A 70 6.76 5.19 -13.51
C GLY A 70 5.53 4.48 -14.05
N ALA A 71 5.07 3.52 -13.25
CA ALA A 71 3.99 2.62 -13.60
C ALA A 71 2.63 3.31 -13.76
N TYR A 72 2.47 4.49 -13.18
CA TYR A 72 1.23 5.29 -13.24
C TYR A 72 1.39 6.58 -14.06
N GLN A 73 2.44 6.66 -14.87
CA GLN A 73 2.70 7.74 -15.83
C GLN A 73 2.53 9.15 -15.21
N PHE A 74 3.24 9.39 -14.10
CA PHE A 74 3.22 10.69 -13.42
C PHE A 74 3.73 11.81 -14.33
N SER A 75 2.84 12.67 -14.79
CA SER A 75 3.14 13.74 -15.73
C SER A 75 4.02 14.83 -15.10
N SER A 76 5.18 15.10 -15.69
CA SER A 76 6.06 16.21 -15.29
C SER A 76 5.44 17.57 -15.53
N ARG A 77 4.60 17.71 -16.56
CA ARG A 77 3.88 18.95 -16.85
C ARG A 77 2.87 19.32 -15.76
N SER A 78 2.25 18.32 -15.17
CA SER A 78 1.31 18.49 -14.05
C SER A 78 2.01 18.45 -12.69
N ASP A 79 3.35 18.43 -12.68
CA ASP A 79 4.20 18.41 -11.48
C ASP A 79 3.92 17.21 -10.53
N ILE A 80 3.33 16.12 -11.05
CA ILE A 80 2.96 14.94 -10.26
C ILE A 80 4.18 14.24 -9.65
N PRO A 81 5.33 14.05 -10.36
CA PRO A 81 6.49 13.43 -9.73
C PRO A 81 7.03 14.25 -8.55
N ARG A 82 6.89 15.58 -8.59
CA ARG A 82 7.26 16.45 -7.46
C ARG A 82 6.31 16.29 -6.28
N ALA A 83 5.01 16.24 -6.54
CA ALA A 83 4.02 15.96 -5.50
C ALA A 83 4.24 14.59 -4.86
N PHE A 84 4.59 13.57 -5.67
CA PHE A 84 4.94 12.23 -5.22
C PHE A 84 6.16 12.23 -4.28
N PHE A 85 7.29 12.81 -4.68
CA PHE A 85 8.46 12.76 -3.79
C PHE A 85 8.28 13.60 -2.53
N ARG A 86 7.55 14.70 -2.55
CA ARG A 86 7.19 15.47 -1.35
C ARG A 86 6.30 14.67 -0.41
N TRP A 87 5.34 13.93 -0.96
CA TRP A 87 4.53 13.00 -0.17
C TRP A 87 5.41 11.91 0.47
N CYS A 88 6.35 11.34 -0.27
CA CYS A 88 7.32 10.40 0.28
C CYS A 88 8.13 10.99 1.43
N GLN A 89 8.60 12.24 1.29
CA GLN A 89 9.34 12.94 2.35
C GLN A 89 8.54 13.13 3.64
N SER A 90 7.23 13.33 3.52
CA SER A 90 6.33 13.52 4.68
C SER A 90 5.95 12.22 5.40
N SER A 91 6.34 11.05 4.87
CA SER A 91 6.00 9.74 5.44
C SER A 91 6.75 9.48 6.76
N SER A 92 6.14 8.74 7.68
CA SER A 92 6.82 8.15 8.83
C SER A 92 7.73 6.97 8.46
N ASP A 93 7.48 6.34 7.31
CA ASP A 93 8.28 5.23 6.78
C ASP A 93 9.64 5.73 6.26
N THR A 94 10.73 5.12 6.75
CA THR A 94 12.10 5.49 6.39
C THR A 94 12.42 5.16 4.92
N TYR A 95 11.86 4.10 4.38
CA TYR A 95 12.03 3.73 2.97
C TYR A 95 11.42 4.79 2.05
N TYR A 96 10.18 5.23 2.34
CA TYR A 96 9.52 6.30 1.59
C TYR A 96 10.31 7.60 1.66
N ARG A 97 10.73 8.01 2.88
CA ARG A 97 11.56 9.22 3.04
C ARG A 97 12.86 9.16 2.26
N SER A 98 13.51 7.99 2.21
CA SER A 98 14.72 7.79 1.42
C SER A 98 14.46 8.07 -0.07
N ILE A 99 13.39 7.51 -0.64
CA ILE A 99 12.96 7.76 -2.01
C ILE A 99 12.72 9.24 -2.23
N GLY A 100 11.93 9.87 -1.35
CA GLY A 100 11.58 11.29 -1.45
C GLY A 100 12.79 12.21 -1.40
N ASN A 101 13.72 11.94 -0.50
CA ASN A 101 14.96 12.75 -0.35
C ASN A 101 15.88 12.61 -1.56
N ARG A 102 16.06 11.41 -2.10
CA ARG A 102 16.89 11.16 -3.28
C ARG A 102 16.31 11.86 -4.51
N LEU A 103 15.01 11.75 -4.74
CA LEU A 103 14.34 12.41 -5.86
C LEU A 103 14.36 13.94 -5.72
N SER A 104 14.14 14.45 -4.50
CA SER A 104 14.23 15.89 -4.24
C SER A 104 15.63 16.44 -4.54
N ALA A 105 16.67 15.78 -4.04
CA ALA A 105 18.06 16.19 -4.28
C ALA A 105 18.40 16.19 -5.78
N ALA A 106 17.95 15.19 -6.52
CA ALA A 106 18.15 15.12 -7.97
C ALA A 106 17.36 16.20 -8.73
N TYR A 107 16.12 16.48 -8.29
CA TYR A 107 15.30 17.56 -8.84
C TYR A 107 15.94 18.93 -8.64
N ASP A 108 16.48 19.19 -7.44
CA ASP A 108 17.13 20.44 -7.09
C ASP A 108 18.44 20.61 -7.87
N ALA A 109 19.21 19.53 -8.06
CA ALA A 109 20.45 19.54 -8.84
C ALA A 109 20.22 19.87 -10.33
N ASP A 110 19.10 19.44 -10.89
CA ASP A 110 18.72 19.70 -12.29
C ASP A 110 17.95 21.03 -12.46
N GLY A 111 17.45 21.61 -11.38
CA GLY A 111 16.46 22.68 -11.43
C GLY A 111 15.11 22.21 -12.01
N GLY A 112 14.81 20.90 -11.94
CA GLY A 112 13.60 20.29 -12.51
C GLY A 112 13.76 18.82 -12.88
N TYR A 113 13.06 18.41 -13.93
CA TYR A 113 13.03 17.03 -14.43
C TYR A 113 14.14 16.77 -15.47
N GLY A 114 15.38 16.85 -15.06
CA GLY A 114 16.56 16.66 -15.89
C GLY A 114 17.16 15.26 -15.82
N SER A 115 18.45 15.17 -16.20
CA SER A 115 19.16 13.88 -16.31
C SER A 115 19.44 13.22 -14.97
N ASN A 116 19.72 14.01 -13.91
CA ASN A 116 19.92 13.45 -12.57
C ASN A 116 18.63 12.90 -12.00
N PHE A 117 17.49 13.59 -12.22
CA PHE A 117 16.18 13.11 -11.82
C PHE A 117 15.82 11.80 -12.53
N ASP A 118 16.01 11.74 -13.85
CA ASP A 118 15.77 10.54 -14.65
C ASP A 118 16.64 9.36 -14.20
N ALA A 119 17.93 9.60 -13.96
CA ALA A 119 18.86 8.57 -13.49
C ALA A 119 18.46 8.05 -12.10
N THR A 120 18.11 8.95 -11.18
CA THR A 120 17.67 8.59 -9.82
C THR A 120 16.36 7.79 -9.84
N TRP A 121 15.39 8.17 -10.68
CA TRP A 121 14.14 7.43 -10.85
C TRP A 121 14.38 5.99 -11.30
N ARG A 122 15.23 5.79 -12.33
CA ARG A 122 15.61 4.45 -12.81
C ARG A 122 16.41 3.67 -11.79
N ALA A 123 17.32 4.32 -11.05
CA ALA A 123 18.11 3.67 -10.01
C ALA A 123 17.23 3.11 -8.89
N LEU A 124 16.24 3.86 -8.42
CA LEU A 124 15.27 3.41 -7.43
C LEU A 124 14.51 2.15 -7.89
N ALA A 125 14.07 2.13 -9.14
CA ALA A 125 13.39 0.98 -9.71
C ALA A 125 14.31 -0.24 -9.90
N ASN A 126 15.59 -0.03 -10.21
CA ASN A 126 16.57 -1.10 -10.37
C ASN A 126 17.00 -1.69 -9.02
N GLU A 127 17.06 -0.87 -7.98
CA GLU A 127 17.43 -1.30 -6.63
C GLU A 127 16.34 -2.14 -5.96
N ASP A 128 15.08 -1.73 -6.09
CA ASP A 128 13.91 -2.41 -5.54
C ASP A 128 12.66 -2.11 -6.38
N SER A 129 12.46 -2.88 -7.43
CA SER A 129 11.34 -2.71 -8.36
C SER A 129 9.99 -2.83 -7.68
N ASP A 130 9.81 -3.87 -6.87
CA ASP A 130 8.52 -4.16 -6.21
C ASP A 130 8.23 -3.14 -5.11
N GLY A 131 9.23 -2.79 -4.32
CA GLY A 131 9.12 -1.76 -3.30
C GLY A 131 8.79 -0.40 -3.91
N PHE A 132 9.49 0.00 -4.97
CA PHE A 132 9.25 1.29 -5.62
C PHE A 132 7.87 1.33 -6.32
N LEU A 133 7.43 0.21 -6.92
CA LEU A 133 6.09 0.07 -7.47
C LEU A 133 5.02 0.22 -6.37
N ARG A 134 5.21 -0.44 -5.23
CA ARG A 134 4.30 -0.33 -4.07
C ARG A 134 4.18 1.10 -3.58
N VAL A 135 5.29 1.86 -3.51
CA VAL A 135 5.26 3.27 -3.10
C VAL A 135 4.47 4.13 -4.10
N GLN A 136 4.68 3.94 -5.40
CA GLN A 136 3.92 4.65 -6.45
C GLN A 136 2.42 4.33 -6.35
N ARG A 137 2.06 3.05 -6.16
CA ARG A 137 0.67 2.63 -5.98
C ARG A 137 0.03 3.28 -4.75
N ASN A 138 0.74 3.27 -3.62
CA ASN A 138 0.23 3.87 -2.39
C ASN A 138 0.04 5.38 -2.50
N TYR A 139 0.87 6.06 -3.28
CA TYR A 139 0.66 7.46 -3.59
C TYR A 139 -0.62 7.69 -4.39
N VAL A 140 -0.85 6.92 -5.47
CA VAL A 140 -2.08 7.00 -6.28
C VAL A 140 -3.31 6.70 -5.43
N ARG A 141 -3.26 5.64 -4.61
CA ARG A 141 -4.33 5.30 -3.70
C ARG A 141 -4.70 6.48 -2.80
N ARG A 142 -3.73 6.99 -2.06
CA ARG A 142 -3.94 8.05 -1.06
C ARG A 142 -4.32 9.40 -1.67
N SER A 143 -3.77 9.71 -2.83
CA SER A 143 -3.94 11.03 -3.45
C SER A 143 -5.17 11.13 -4.35
N TYR A 144 -5.64 10.02 -4.91
CA TYR A 144 -6.71 10.02 -5.90
C TYR A 144 -7.86 9.09 -5.53
N TYR A 145 -7.61 7.81 -5.23
CA TYR A 145 -8.66 6.82 -4.99
C TYR A 145 -9.37 7.05 -3.66
N ASP A 146 -8.67 7.07 -2.54
CA ASP A 146 -9.27 7.22 -1.21
C ASP A 146 -10.10 8.51 -1.07
N PRO A 147 -9.70 9.68 -1.62
CA PRO A 147 -10.53 10.88 -1.58
C PRO A 147 -11.87 10.72 -2.32
N ILE A 148 -11.88 10.02 -3.46
CA ILE A 148 -13.12 9.78 -4.21
C ILE A 148 -14.04 8.83 -3.47
N VAL A 149 -13.49 7.72 -2.93
CA VAL A 149 -14.27 6.77 -2.12
C VAL A 149 -14.95 7.51 -0.97
N ARG A 150 -14.20 8.25 -0.16
CA ARG A 150 -14.76 9.03 0.95
C ARG A 150 -15.84 10.02 0.51
N SER A 151 -15.67 10.58 -0.66
CA SER A 151 -16.61 11.54 -1.21
C SER A 151 -17.92 10.89 -1.61
N ILE A 152 -17.87 9.72 -2.26
CA ILE A 152 -19.06 8.94 -2.64
C ILE A 152 -19.78 8.46 -1.39
N GLU A 153 -19.05 7.89 -0.43
CA GLU A 153 -19.60 7.40 0.85
C GLU A 153 -20.28 8.52 1.65
N SER A 154 -19.73 9.73 1.60
CA SER A 154 -20.33 10.88 2.24
C SER A 154 -21.60 11.37 1.53
N ALA A 155 -21.67 11.21 0.21
CA ALA A 155 -22.80 11.67 -0.61
C ALA A 155 -23.96 10.66 -0.66
N VAL A 156 -23.69 9.38 -0.48
CA VAL A 156 -24.68 8.29 -0.59
C VAL A 156 -24.78 7.53 0.73
N PRO A 157 -25.79 7.84 1.58
CA PRO A 157 -25.95 7.16 2.86
C PRO A 157 -26.07 5.63 2.71
N GLY A 158 -25.27 4.90 3.47
CA GLY A 158 -25.23 3.44 3.44
C GLY A 158 -24.42 2.83 2.29
N PHE A 159 -23.80 3.65 1.45
CA PHE A 159 -22.81 3.19 0.49
C PHE A 159 -21.48 2.93 1.21
N ASP A 160 -20.88 1.77 0.93
CA ASP A 160 -19.58 1.36 1.43
C ASP A 160 -18.84 0.65 0.29
N MET A 161 -17.74 1.24 -0.17
CA MET A 161 -17.00 0.73 -1.32
C MET A 161 -16.41 -0.67 -1.08
N ASP A 162 -16.13 -1.04 0.15
CA ASP A 162 -15.57 -2.35 0.49
C ASP A 162 -16.58 -3.50 0.28
N ASN A 163 -17.86 -3.20 0.19
CA ASN A 163 -18.92 -4.17 -0.17
C ASN A 163 -19.00 -4.47 -1.68
N TYR A 164 -18.20 -3.79 -2.51
CA TYR A 164 -18.21 -3.99 -3.96
C TYR A 164 -17.02 -4.81 -4.44
N SER A 165 -17.22 -5.49 -5.59
CA SER A 165 -16.17 -6.34 -6.17
C SER A 165 -14.90 -5.55 -6.48
N ILE A 166 -13.76 -6.23 -6.40
CA ILE A 166 -12.45 -5.66 -6.78
C ILE A 166 -12.45 -5.12 -8.23
N ALA A 167 -13.25 -5.69 -9.12
CA ALA A 167 -13.40 -5.21 -10.48
C ALA A 167 -13.99 -3.79 -10.52
N LEU A 168 -15.06 -3.52 -9.76
CA LEU A 168 -15.66 -2.18 -9.68
C LEU A 168 -14.72 -1.19 -8.99
N ARG A 169 -14.06 -1.62 -7.92
CA ARG A 169 -13.04 -0.83 -7.21
C ARG A 169 -11.89 -0.43 -8.15
N ASN A 170 -11.44 -1.34 -9.04
CA ASN A 170 -10.42 -1.04 -10.05
C ASN A 170 -10.92 -0.09 -11.15
N VAL A 171 -12.19 -0.13 -11.53
CA VAL A 171 -12.77 0.85 -12.47
C VAL A 171 -12.73 2.25 -11.85
N LEU A 172 -13.15 2.38 -10.58
CA LEU A 172 -13.09 3.65 -9.87
C LEU A 172 -11.65 4.15 -9.71
N TRP A 173 -10.71 3.24 -9.39
CA TRP A 173 -9.29 3.55 -9.34
C TRP A 173 -8.77 4.12 -10.67
N SER A 174 -9.06 3.43 -11.77
CA SER A 174 -8.63 3.86 -13.10
C SER A 174 -9.16 5.26 -13.45
N ARG A 175 -10.42 5.53 -13.13
CA ARG A 175 -11.02 6.85 -13.31
C ARG A 175 -10.36 7.93 -12.44
N ALA A 176 -10.09 7.60 -11.18
CA ALA A 176 -9.40 8.48 -10.26
C ALA A 176 -7.99 8.85 -10.72
N ALA A 177 -7.23 7.86 -11.16
CA ALA A 177 -5.87 8.04 -11.65
C ALA A 177 -5.82 8.90 -12.93
N GLN A 178 -6.76 8.69 -13.87
CA GLN A 178 -6.78 9.39 -15.17
C GLN A 178 -7.30 10.83 -15.09
N HIS A 179 -8.30 11.09 -14.26
CA HIS A 179 -9.03 12.37 -14.28
C HIS A 179 -8.83 13.22 -13.02
N GLY A 180 -8.07 12.69 -12.04
CA GLY A 180 -7.95 13.32 -10.73
C GLY A 180 -9.27 13.31 -9.96
N THR A 181 -9.26 13.84 -8.75
CA THR A 181 -10.44 13.87 -7.86
C THR A 181 -11.63 14.65 -8.44
N GLY A 182 -11.38 15.72 -9.21
CA GLY A 182 -12.45 16.53 -9.80
C GLY A 182 -13.15 15.89 -11.01
N GLY A 183 -12.41 15.16 -11.84
CA GLY A 183 -12.96 14.54 -13.05
C GLY A 183 -13.71 13.24 -12.81
N ALA A 184 -13.39 12.51 -11.73
CA ALA A 184 -14.10 11.29 -11.38
C ALA A 184 -15.49 11.56 -10.80
N TYR A 185 -15.71 12.74 -10.21
CA TYR A 185 -17.01 13.17 -9.67
C TYR A 185 -18.07 13.41 -10.75
N SER A 186 -17.67 13.78 -11.96
CA SER A 186 -18.61 14.14 -13.02
C SER A 186 -19.25 12.94 -13.73
N VAL A 187 -18.97 11.72 -13.29
CA VAL A 187 -19.36 10.46 -13.98
C VAL A 187 -20.18 9.53 -13.06
N VAL A 188 -20.42 9.94 -11.81
CA VAL A 188 -21.35 9.31 -10.87
C VAL A 188 -22.53 10.21 -10.65
#